data_9f3b2ed70c252975bc7d98744808f0dd
#
_entry.id   9f3b2ed70c252975bc7d98744808f0dd
#
_cell.length_a   1.000
_cell.length_b   1.000
_cell.length_c   1.000
_cell.angle_alpha   90.00
_cell.angle_beta   90.00
_cell.angle_gamma   90.00
#
_symmetry.space_group_name_H-M   'P 1'
#
loop_
_entity.id
_entity.type
_entity.pdbx_description
1 polymer ?
#
loop_
_entity_poly.entity_id
_entity_poly.type
_entity_poly.pdbx_seq_one_letter_code
_entity_poly.pdbx_strand_id
1 'polypeptide(L)'
;NGKWLQTMCDQFNSEHPDWDLTFEYGVCSEQDAGKIVPQDPENSGDVYFFANDQLQTLVDANAIAKLGGETADYVKKTNSDAIVDSVSVDGAVYGVPFTTNTWFMYYDKSKFTDSDVKSLDKMLEKNKVAFNITEGWYMSSFFLANGCTYFGKDGKDNSAGVDISGDKGTQATQ
;
A
#
# COMPACT_ATOMS: atom_id res chain seq x y z
N ASN A 1 -11.12 -6.02 12.19
CA ASN A 1 -10.77 -4.58 12.13
C ASN A 1 -11.92 -3.67 12.55
N GLY A 2 -13.19 -3.99 12.22
CA GLY A 2 -14.34 -3.15 12.54
C GLY A 2 -14.50 -2.81 14.04
N LYS A 3 -14.25 -3.76 14.93
CA LYS A 3 -14.34 -3.51 16.38
C LYS A 3 -13.31 -2.48 16.88
N TRP A 4 -12.09 -2.51 16.32
CA TRP A 4 -11.08 -1.50 16.65
C TRP A 4 -11.53 -0.10 16.19
N LEU A 5 -12.01 0.01 14.95
CA LEU A 5 -12.50 1.27 14.40
C LEU A 5 -13.65 1.85 15.24
N GLN A 6 -14.63 1.02 15.61
CA GLN A 6 -15.71 1.43 16.52
C GLN A 6 -15.16 1.99 17.83
N THR A 7 -14.20 1.30 18.46
CA THR A 7 -13.59 1.78 19.70
C THR A 7 -12.91 3.14 19.53
N MET A 8 -12.23 3.37 18.40
CA MET A 8 -11.59 4.66 18.12
C MET A 8 -12.63 5.77 17.87
N CYS A 9 -13.71 5.47 17.18
CA CYS A 9 -14.82 6.42 16.96
C CYS A 9 -15.52 6.77 18.29
N ASP A 10 -15.78 5.79 19.15
CA ASP A 10 -16.37 6.01 20.47
C ASP A 10 -15.47 6.87 21.35
N GLN A 11 -14.16 6.63 21.31
CA GLN A 11 -13.18 7.45 22.03
C GLN A 11 -13.17 8.88 21.49
N PHE A 12 -13.10 9.05 20.17
CA PHE A 12 -13.13 10.37 19.54
C PHE A 12 -14.39 11.15 19.92
N ASN A 13 -15.56 10.50 19.88
CA ASN A 13 -16.82 11.13 20.27
C ASN A 13 -16.83 11.56 21.75
N SER A 14 -16.22 10.76 22.63
CA SER A 14 -16.10 11.10 24.06
C SER A 14 -15.16 12.28 24.32
N GLU A 15 -14.14 12.46 23.49
CA GLU A 15 -13.19 13.57 23.56
C GLU A 15 -13.75 14.87 22.93
N HIS A 16 -14.80 14.75 22.09
CA HIS A 16 -15.44 15.86 21.39
C HIS A 16 -16.97 15.89 21.63
N PRO A 17 -17.42 16.01 22.89
CA PRO A 17 -18.84 15.89 23.24
C PRO A 17 -19.74 16.95 22.61
N ASP A 18 -19.17 18.08 22.20
CA ASP A 18 -19.91 19.18 21.57
C ASP A 18 -20.17 19.00 20.07
N TRP A 19 -19.64 17.90 19.46
CA TRP A 19 -19.75 17.67 18.02
C TRP A 19 -20.98 16.88 17.60
N ASP A 20 -21.65 16.19 18.52
CA ASP A 20 -22.85 15.38 18.28
C ASP A 20 -22.72 14.44 17.07
N LEU A 21 -21.66 13.62 17.08
CA LEU A 21 -21.31 12.77 15.96
C LEU A 21 -22.03 11.42 16.01
N THR A 22 -22.56 11.00 14.87
CA THR A 22 -23.03 9.63 14.63
C THR A 22 -22.14 8.96 13.58
N PHE A 23 -21.68 7.75 13.86
CA PHE A 23 -20.82 7.00 12.96
C PHE A 23 -21.55 5.87 12.26
N GLU A 24 -21.50 5.86 10.94
CA GLU A 24 -21.92 4.76 10.11
C GLU A 24 -20.71 4.01 9.57
N TYR A 25 -20.77 2.67 9.53
CA TYR A 25 -19.64 1.85 9.13
C TYR A 25 -19.94 1.09 7.86
N GLY A 26 -19.11 1.29 6.85
CA GLY A 26 -19.12 0.56 5.59
C GLY A 26 -17.95 -0.42 5.48
N VAL A 27 -18.03 -1.32 4.52
CA VAL A 27 -16.95 -2.26 4.17
C VAL A 27 -16.45 -1.93 2.77
N CYS A 28 -15.20 -1.50 2.69
CA CYS A 28 -14.46 -1.31 1.45
C CYS A 28 -13.04 -1.81 1.67
N SER A 29 -12.54 -2.66 0.78
CA SER A 29 -11.14 -3.06 0.79
C SER A 29 -10.27 -1.87 0.39
N GLU A 30 -9.13 -1.69 1.05
CA GLU A 30 -8.13 -0.69 0.66
C GLU A 30 -7.65 -0.86 -0.78
N GLN A 31 -7.70 -2.08 -1.32
CA GLN A 31 -7.33 -2.38 -2.71
C GLN A 31 -8.42 -2.02 -3.73
N ASP A 32 -9.67 -1.94 -3.29
CA ASP A 32 -10.80 -1.64 -4.16
C ASP A 32 -11.26 -0.17 -4.08
N ALA A 33 -10.75 0.60 -3.13
CA ALA A 33 -11.17 1.98 -2.89
C ALA A 33 -11.07 2.86 -4.14
N GLY A 34 -9.95 2.78 -4.88
CA GLY A 34 -9.76 3.53 -6.13
C GLY A 34 -10.72 3.18 -7.25
N LYS A 35 -11.40 2.03 -7.15
CA LYS A 35 -12.42 1.60 -8.10
C LYS A 35 -13.84 1.92 -7.63
N ILE A 36 -14.11 1.72 -6.34
CA ILE A 36 -15.46 1.82 -5.78
C ILE A 36 -15.83 3.28 -5.49
N VAL A 37 -14.97 4.01 -4.77
CA VAL A 37 -15.26 5.38 -4.33
C VAL A 37 -15.49 6.34 -5.51
N PRO A 38 -14.72 6.32 -6.61
CA PRO A 38 -14.98 7.18 -7.77
C PRO A 38 -16.32 6.95 -8.49
N GLN A 39 -16.96 5.80 -8.27
CA GLN A 39 -18.25 5.52 -8.92
C GLN A 39 -19.40 6.28 -8.28
N ASP A 40 -19.33 6.54 -6.98
CA ASP A 40 -20.33 7.27 -6.23
C ASP A 40 -19.70 7.95 -5.01
N PRO A 41 -18.93 9.03 -5.21
CA PRO A 41 -18.21 9.70 -4.12
C PRO A 41 -19.15 10.31 -3.06
N GLU A 42 -20.33 10.76 -3.48
CA GLU A 42 -21.30 11.42 -2.59
C GLU A 42 -21.94 10.45 -1.60
N ASN A 43 -22.08 9.18 -1.94
CA ASN A 43 -22.61 8.13 -1.09
C ASN A 43 -21.51 7.22 -0.51
N SER A 44 -20.26 7.52 -0.76
CA SER A 44 -19.13 6.84 -0.12
C SER A 44 -18.90 7.40 1.27
N GLY A 45 -18.14 6.67 2.11
CA GLY A 45 -17.82 7.16 3.46
C GLY A 45 -16.93 8.40 3.43
N ASP A 46 -17.14 9.32 4.38
CA ASP A 46 -16.35 10.54 4.54
C ASP A 46 -14.86 10.24 4.83
N VAL A 47 -14.58 9.09 5.43
CA VAL A 47 -13.23 8.60 5.73
C VAL A 47 -13.13 7.13 5.34
N TYR A 48 -12.13 6.78 4.55
CA TYR A 48 -11.90 5.41 4.11
C TYR A 48 -10.42 5.08 3.99
N PHE A 49 -10.08 3.79 4.04
CA PHE A 49 -8.74 3.30 3.78
C PHE A 49 -8.52 3.06 2.29
N PHE A 50 -7.33 3.37 1.82
CA PHE A 50 -6.91 3.05 0.46
C PHE A 50 -5.43 2.67 0.41
N ALA A 51 -5.05 1.87 -0.58
CA ALA A 51 -3.66 1.59 -0.88
C ALA A 51 -3.06 2.77 -1.67
N ASN A 52 -1.84 3.17 -1.36
CA ASN A 52 -1.22 4.40 -1.89
C ASN A 52 -0.99 4.39 -3.40
N ASP A 53 -0.94 3.23 -4.04
CA ASP A 53 -0.90 3.08 -5.51
C ASP A 53 -2.20 3.58 -6.20
N GLN A 54 -3.29 3.74 -5.44
CA GLN A 54 -4.57 4.26 -5.93
C GLN A 54 -4.72 5.78 -5.72
N LEU A 55 -3.76 6.42 -5.06
CA LEU A 55 -3.84 7.83 -4.71
C LEU A 55 -4.13 8.73 -5.91
N GLN A 56 -3.38 8.57 -7.00
CA GLN A 56 -3.56 9.39 -8.21
C GLN A 56 -4.97 9.20 -8.80
N THR A 57 -5.46 7.95 -8.87
CA THR A 57 -6.82 7.65 -9.36
C THR A 57 -7.90 8.36 -8.54
N LEU A 58 -7.75 8.36 -7.21
CA LEU A 58 -8.70 9.01 -6.31
C LEU A 58 -8.66 10.55 -6.43
N VAL A 59 -7.47 11.12 -6.61
CA VAL A 59 -7.29 12.56 -6.83
C VAL A 59 -7.89 13.00 -8.16
N ASP A 60 -7.59 12.28 -9.25
CA ASP A 60 -8.09 12.59 -10.59
C ASP A 60 -9.62 12.50 -10.69
N ALA A 61 -10.22 11.60 -9.93
CA ALA A 61 -11.66 11.43 -9.82
C ALA A 61 -12.33 12.43 -8.85
N ASN A 62 -11.59 13.30 -8.19
CA ASN A 62 -12.06 14.16 -7.09
C ASN A 62 -12.77 13.36 -5.97
N ALA A 63 -12.36 12.12 -5.77
CA ALA A 63 -12.93 11.21 -4.77
C ALA A 63 -12.25 11.33 -3.39
N ILE A 64 -11.20 12.11 -3.28
CA ILE A 64 -10.45 12.37 -2.06
C ILE A 64 -10.08 13.86 -1.98
N ALA A 65 -10.23 14.43 -0.79
CA ALA A 65 -9.94 15.83 -0.54
C ALA A 65 -8.49 16.05 -0.10
N LYS A 66 -7.92 17.18 -0.51
CA LYS A 66 -6.64 17.66 0.01
C LYS A 66 -6.76 17.92 1.51
N LEU A 67 -5.84 17.35 2.28
CA LEU A 67 -5.72 17.65 3.70
C LEU A 67 -5.12 19.04 3.91
N GLY A 68 -5.63 19.77 4.88
CA GLY A 68 -5.17 21.10 5.25
C GLY A 68 -4.83 21.22 6.73
N GLY A 69 -4.33 22.42 7.11
CA GLY A 69 -4.13 22.82 8.50
C GLY A 69 -3.31 21.80 9.30
N GLU A 70 -3.74 21.60 10.54
CA GLU A 70 -3.04 20.78 11.52
C GLU A 70 -2.86 19.32 11.09
N THR A 71 -3.78 18.75 10.30
CA THR A 71 -3.68 17.36 9.85
C THR A 71 -2.54 17.18 8.85
N ALA A 72 -2.42 18.07 7.87
CA ALA A 72 -1.30 18.01 6.92
C ALA A 72 0.04 18.26 7.60
N ASP A 73 0.09 19.18 8.56
CA ASP A 73 1.31 19.47 9.34
C ASP A 73 1.70 18.28 10.23
N TYR A 74 0.72 17.63 10.84
CA TYR A 74 0.94 16.39 11.60
C TYR A 74 1.56 15.30 10.73
N VAL A 75 1.02 15.03 9.54
CA VAL A 75 1.56 14.03 8.60
C VAL A 75 3.02 14.34 8.27
N LYS A 76 3.33 15.59 7.92
CA LYS A 76 4.70 16.02 7.58
C LYS A 76 5.67 15.95 8.75
N LYS A 77 5.20 16.21 9.95
CA LYS A 77 6.04 16.23 11.17
C LYS A 77 6.34 14.84 11.71
N THR A 78 5.41 13.90 11.56
CA THR A 78 5.48 12.58 12.21
C THR A 78 5.98 11.46 11.31
N ASN A 79 6.14 11.72 10.01
CA ASN A 79 6.57 10.71 9.03
C ASN A 79 7.85 11.15 8.31
N SER A 80 8.57 10.19 7.74
CA SER A 80 9.70 10.46 6.86
C SER A 80 9.22 11.05 5.52
N ASP A 81 10.10 11.78 4.83
CA ASP A 81 9.80 12.39 3.52
C ASP A 81 9.25 11.36 2.52
N ALA A 82 9.83 10.16 2.46
CA ALA A 82 9.36 9.10 1.58
C ALA A 82 7.91 8.65 1.86
N ILE A 83 7.50 8.63 3.14
CA ILE A 83 6.12 8.31 3.53
C ILE A 83 5.20 9.48 3.19
N VAL A 84 5.62 10.71 3.45
CA VAL A 84 4.84 11.92 3.09
C VAL A 84 4.63 11.98 1.56
N ASP A 85 5.68 11.71 0.79
CA ASP A 85 5.62 11.66 -0.67
C ASP A 85 4.60 10.60 -1.17
N SER A 86 4.52 9.45 -0.48
CA SER A 86 3.61 8.36 -0.86
C SER A 86 2.11 8.69 -0.69
N VAL A 87 1.78 9.73 0.05
CA VAL A 87 0.41 10.22 0.25
C VAL A 87 0.20 11.64 -0.29
N SER A 88 1.13 12.10 -1.17
CA SER A 88 1.11 13.45 -1.73
C SER A 88 1.04 13.44 -3.25
N VAL A 89 0.30 14.39 -3.81
CA VAL A 89 0.26 14.70 -5.25
C VAL A 89 0.50 16.19 -5.41
N ASP A 90 1.44 16.57 -6.28
CA ASP A 90 1.83 17.96 -6.54
C ASP A 90 2.14 18.77 -5.26
N GLY A 91 2.78 18.12 -4.30
CA GLY A 91 3.18 18.71 -3.01
C GLY A 91 2.03 18.89 -2.00
N ALA A 92 0.82 18.49 -2.34
CA ALA A 92 -0.33 18.50 -1.44
C ALA A 92 -0.54 17.10 -0.81
N VAL A 93 -0.79 17.05 0.48
CA VAL A 93 -1.07 15.80 1.23
C VAL A 93 -2.55 15.46 1.09
N TYR A 94 -2.87 14.21 0.79
CA TYR A 94 -4.24 13.71 0.64
C TYR A 94 -4.61 12.59 1.60
N GLY A 95 -3.63 11.97 2.25
CA GLY A 95 -3.87 10.85 3.15
C GLY A 95 -3.06 10.93 4.43
N VAL A 96 -3.59 10.35 5.49
CA VAL A 96 -2.85 10.11 6.74
C VAL A 96 -2.28 8.71 6.67
N PRO A 97 -0.94 8.53 6.70
CA PRO A 97 -0.32 7.20 6.67
C PRO A 97 -0.76 6.38 7.88
N PHE A 98 -1.30 5.19 7.62
CA PHE A 98 -1.76 4.29 8.67
C PHE A 98 -0.75 3.17 8.95
N THR A 99 -0.27 2.51 7.90
CA THR A 99 0.71 1.44 8.00
C THR A 99 1.51 1.32 6.71
N THR A 100 2.72 0.80 6.82
CA THR A 100 3.49 0.36 5.65
C THR A 100 3.12 -1.08 5.35
N ASN A 101 2.82 -1.38 4.08
CA ASN A 101 2.52 -2.73 3.63
C ASN A 101 3.75 -3.33 2.94
N THR A 102 4.11 -4.54 3.36
CA THR A 102 5.11 -5.37 2.70
C THR A 102 4.75 -6.83 2.89
N TRP A 103 5.29 -7.68 2.04
CA TRP A 103 5.19 -9.11 2.24
C TRP A 103 6.53 -9.67 2.73
N PHE A 104 6.47 -10.78 3.43
CA PHE A 104 7.63 -11.49 3.96
C PHE A 104 7.38 -12.99 3.93
N MET A 105 8.44 -13.74 4.01
CA MET A 105 8.40 -15.19 3.97
C MET A 105 8.49 -15.78 5.37
N TYR A 106 7.55 -16.65 5.72
CA TYR A 106 7.71 -17.56 6.85
C TYR A 106 8.47 -18.81 6.41
N TYR A 107 9.36 -19.30 7.24
CA TYR A 107 10.07 -20.55 6.97
C TYR A 107 10.18 -21.42 8.21
N ASP A 108 10.20 -22.74 7.99
CA ASP A 108 10.37 -23.73 9.01
C ASP A 108 11.87 -23.89 9.34
N LYS A 109 12.27 -23.45 10.53
CA LYS A 109 13.66 -23.52 11.00
C LYS A 109 14.19 -24.95 11.17
N SER A 110 13.31 -25.95 11.21
CA SER A 110 13.73 -27.36 11.22
C SER A 110 14.17 -27.85 9.82
N LYS A 111 13.80 -27.12 8.75
CA LYS A 111 14.06 -27.48 7.36
C LYS A 111 15.04 -26.55 6.66
N PHE A 112 15.12 -25.31 7.09
CA PHE A 112 15.94 -24.27 6.50
C PHE A 112 16.77 -23.54 7.56
N THR A 113 18.01 -23.24 7.23
CA THR A 113 18.85 -22.33 8.01
C THR A 113 18.66 -20.88 7.54
N ASP A 114 19.10 -19.92 8.35
CA ASP A 114 19.10 -18.49 7.99
C ASP A 114 19.94 -18.18 6.74
N SER A 115 20.87 -19.06 6.37
CA SER A 115 21.66 -18.96 5.13
C SER A 115 20.89 -19.46 3.92
N ASP A 116 20.07 -20.50 4.07
CA ASP A 116 19.31 -21.08 2.96
C ASP A 116 18.24 -20.12 2.46
N VAL A 117 17.56 -19.43 3.38
CA VAL A 117 16.44 -18.52 3.05
C VAL A 117 16.89 -17.24 2.34
N LYS A 118 18.18 -17.03 2.15
CA LYS A 118 18.74 -15.93 1.36
C LYS A 118 18.83 -16.24 -0.14
N SER A 119 18.52 -17.45 -0.56
CA SER A 119 18.55 -17.89 -1.95
C SER A 119 17.40 -18.86 -2.20
N LEU A 120 16.56 -18.53 -3.18
CA LEU A 120 15.45 -19.40 -3.59
C LEU A 120 15.97 -20.78 -4.06
N ASP A 121 17.04 -20.81 -4.84
CA ASP A 121 17.64 -22.06 -5.34
C ASP A 121 18.02 -22.99 -4.19
N LYS A 122 18.72 -22.46 -3.17
CA LYS A 122 19.09 -23.25 -1.98
C LYS A 122 17.86 -23.76 -1.20
N MET A 123 16.79 -23.00 -1.18
CA MET A 123 15.54 -23.45 -0.56
C MET A 123 14.90 -24.58 -1.36
N LEU A 124 14.84 -24.45 -2.69
CA LEU A 124 14.26 -25.45 -3.60
C LEU A 124 15.04 -26.76 -3.59
N GLU A 125 16.37 -26.71 -3.46
CA GLU A 125 17.22 -27.89 -3.30
C GLU A 125 16.90 -28.69 -2.01
N LYS A 126 16.46 -28.00 -0.96
CA LYS A 126 16.22 -28.62 0.35
C LYS A 126 14.78 -29.05 0.56
N ASN A 127 13.82 -28.21 0.16
CA ASN A 127 12.42 -28.48 0.43
C ASN A 127 11.50 -27.67 -0.49
N LYS A 128 10.19 -27.87 -0.35
CA LYS A 128 9.17 -27.13 -1.10
C LYS A 128 9.07 -25.69 -0.60
N VAL A 129 8.91 -24.77 -1.54
CA VAL A 129 8.59 -23.36 -1.32
C VAL A 129 7.24 -23.09 -1.95
N ALA A 130 6.38 -22.35 -1.27
CA ALA A 130 5.07 -21.98 -1.76
C ALA A 130 4.87 -20.45 -1.63
N PHE A 131 4.43 -19.82 -2.70
CA PHE A 131 4.00 -18.44 -2.74
C PHE A 131 2.99 -18.23 -3.87
N ASN A 132 2.29 -17.10 -3.87
CA ASN A 132 1.30 -16.83 -4.92
C ASN A 132 1.97 -16.35 -6.21
N ILE A 133 2.29 -17.29 -7.10
CA ILE A 133 2.96 -17.03 -8.38
C ILE A 133 2.08 -16.28 -9.40
N THR A 134 0.76 -16.26 -9.19
CA THR A 134 -0.17 -15.59 -10.11
C THR A 134 -0.39 -14.12 -9.79
N GLU A 135 0.20 -13.64 -8.70
CA GLU A 135 0.02 -12.28 -8.23
C GLU A 135 1.25 -11.43 -8.53
N GLY A 136 1.06 -10.38 -9.32
CA GLY A 136 2.14 -9.48 -9.75
C GLY A 136 2.88 -8.81 -8.59
N TRP A 137 2.20 -8.55 -7.47
CA TRP A 137 2.80 -8.00 -6.27
C TRP A 137 3.95 -8.88 -5.73
N TYR A 138 3.75 -10.19 -5.64
CA TYR A 138 4.80 -11.11 -5.18
C TYR A 138 5.84 -11.35 -6.27
N MET A 139 5.42 -11.47 -7.53
CA MET A 139 6.33 -11.71 -8.65
C MET A 139 7.26 -10.55 -8.93
N SER A 140 6.88 -9.32 -8.62
CA SER A 140 7.71 -8.13 -8.84
C SER A 140 9.09 -8.22 -8.22
N SER A 141 9.23 -8.89 -7.07
CA SER A 141 10.52 -9.08 -6.39
C SER A 141 11.54 -9.87 -7.22
N PHE A 142 11.09 -10.87 -7.99
CA PHE A 142 11.98 -11.66 -8.85
C PHE A 142 12.48 -10.83 -10.02
N PHE A 143 11.62 -10.04 -10.62
CA PHE A 143 11.99 -9.10 -11.69
C PHE A 143 12.95 -8.03 -11.20
N LEU A 144 12.66 -7.40 -10.05
CA LEU A 144 13.55 -6.40 -9.44
C LEU A 144 14.90 -6.98 -9.07
N ALA A 145 14.95 -8.21 -8.52
CA ALA A 145 16.19 -8.90 -8.18
C ALA A 145 17.06 -9.17 -9.41
N ASN A 146 16.45 -9.37 -10.58
CA ASN A 146 17.15 -9.54 -11.86
C ASN A 146 17.43 -8.21 -12.59
N GLY A 147 17.19 -7.07 -11.94
CA GLY A 147 17.52 -5.74 -12.46
C GLY A 147 16.52 -5.19 -13.46
N CYS A 148 15.29 -5.70 -13.48
CA CYS A 148 14.15 -5.05 -14.11
C CYS A 148 13.75 -3.81 -13.33
N THR A 149 13.00 -2.90 -13.94
CA THR A 149 12.56 -1.67 -13.28
C THR A 149 11.06 -1.47 -13.41
N TYR A 150 10.48 -0.87 -12.40
CA TYR A 150 9.10 -0.44 -12.35
C TYR A 150 9.10 1.06 -12.16
N PHE A 151 8.50 1.80 -13.09
CA PHE A 151 8.41 3.26 -13.06
C PHE A 151 9.78 3.97 -12.97
N GLY A 152 10.72 3.54 -13.84
CA GLY A 152 12.06 4.05 -13.89
C GLY A 152 13.00 3.52 -12.80
N LYS A 153 14.18 4.11 -12.70
CA LYS A 153 15.26 3.63 -11.82
C LYS A 153 14.94 3.79 -10.32
N ASP A 154 14.17 4.80 -9.99
CA ASP A 154 13.81 5.18 -8.61
C ASP A 154 12.35 4.86 -8.25
N GLY A 155 11.59 4.26 -9.19
CA GLY A 155 10.20 3.91 -8.99
C GLY A 155 9.22 5.08 -9.02
N LYS A 156 9.62 6.25 -9.51
CA LYS A 156 8.83 7.48 -9.48
C LYS A 156 8.44 8.04 -10.86
N ASP A 157 8.97 7.48 -11.93
CA ASP A 157 8.70 7.91 -13.29
C ASP A 157 7.60 7.07 -13.94
N ASN A 158 6.35 7.54 -13.82
CA ASN A 158 5.20 6.88 -14.42
C ASN A 158 5.30 6.76 -15.95
N SER A 159 6.03 7.67 -16.60
CA SER A 159 6.21 7.63 -18.07
C SER A 159 7.13 6.51 -18.53
N ALA A 160 8.04 6.06 -17.64
CA ALA A 160 8.92 4.93 -17.93
C ALA A 160 8.19 3.57 -17.87
N GLY A 161 7.04 3.50 -17.20
CA GLY A 161 6.25 2.29 -17.10
C GLY A 161 7.02 1.12 -16.46
N VAL A 162 6.64 -0.09 -16.86
CA VAL A 162 7.24 -1.34 -16.39
C VAL A 162 8.21 -1.87 -17.45
N ASP A 163 9.49 -1.99 -17.12
CA ASP A 163 10.51 -2.60 -17.97
C ASP A 163 10.96 -3.95 -17.41
N ILE A 164 10.30 -5.00 -17.89
CA ILE A 164 10.60 -6.41 -17.63
C ILE A 164 11.05 -7.14 -18.90
N SER A 165 11.48 -6.39 -19.91
CA SER A 165 11.86 -6.92 -21.22
C SER A 165 13.28 -7.49 -21.25
N GLY A 166 13.56 -8.30 -22.30
CA GLY A 166 14.88 -8.82 -22.59
C GLY A 166 15.33 -9.94 -21.64
N ASP A 167 16.64 -10.14 -21.57
CA ASP A 167 17.26 -11.25 -20.83
C ASP A 167 16.96 -11.21 -19.33
N LYS A 168 16.87 -10.03 -18.74
CA LYS A 168 16.55 -9.84 -17.32
C LYS A 168 15.16 -10.37 -16.96
N GLY A 169 14.16 -10.02 -17.76
CA GLY A 169 12.80 -10.52 -17.57
C GLY A 169 12.70 -12.02 -17.83
N THR A 170 13.40 -12.52 -18.84
CA THR A 170 13.46 -13.95 -19.13
C THR A 170 14.08 -14.75 -17.98
N GLN A 171 15.17 -14.28 -17.39
CA GLN A 171 15.79 -14.91 -16.23
C GLN A 171 14.91 -14.91 -14.98
N ALA A 172 14.10 -13.86 -14.79
CA ALA A 172 13.17 -13.79 -13.67
C ALA A 172 12.02 -14.82 -13.76
N THR A 173 11.78 -15.40 -14.95
CA THR A 173 10.69 -16.35 -15.20
C THR A 173 11.17 -17.80 -15.34
N GLN A 174 12.44 -18.06 -15.32
CA GLN A 174 13.06 -19.39 -15.37
C GLN A 174 13.26 -19.97 -13.97
#